data_c72fef00fec9514a8db27c50ce137f08
#
_entry.id   c72fef00fec9514a8db27c50ce137f08
#
_cell.length_a   1.000
_cell.length_b   1.000
_cell.length_c   1.000
_cell.angle_alpha   90.00
_cell.angle_beta   90.00
_cell.angle_gamma   90.00
#
_symmetry.space_group_name_H-M   'P 1'
#
loop_
_entity.id
_entity.type
_entity.pdbx_description
1 polymer ?
#
loop_
_entity_poly.entity_id
_entity_poly.type
_entity_poly.pdbx_seq_one_letter_code
_entity_poly.pdbx_strand_id
1 'polypeptide(L)'
;MKIPKLSPISERSERVVQAQLDAYNAKDLEAWLATYSEDTQQFLLHAGELAVGRAAIRKRMVERFADPKLHAQLIHRTVMENIVVDHELVTRTFPEGVGTVEMICVYEIEQDEIVKATFAIGQARPA
;
A
#
# COMPACT_ATOMS: atom_id res chain seq x y z
N MET A 1 30.54 12.12 -0.91
CA MET A 1 29.83 11.71 -2.13
C MET A 1 28.44 12.31 -2.13
N LYS A 2 28.06 12.93 -3.23
CA LYS A 2 26.71 13.46 -3.39
C LYS A 2 25.73 12.34 -3.72
N ILE A 3 24.63 12.26 -2.99
CA ILE A 3 23.53 11.36 -3.34
C ILE A 3 22.79 12.01 -4.52
N PRO A 4 22.65 11.32 -5.67
CA PRO A 4 21.93 11.90 -6.79
C PRO A 4 20.45 12.11 -6.45
N LYS A 5 19.85 13.11 -7.06
CA LYS A 5 18.39 13.31 -6.96
C LYS A 5 17.67 12.15 -7.66
N LEU A 6 16.47 11.84 -7.19
CA LEU A 6 15.60 10.92 -7.89
C LEU A 6 15.28 11.47 -9.28
N SER A 7 15.04 10.56 -10.24
CA SER A 7 14.55 10.95 -11.56
C SER A 7 13.14 11.57 -11.45
N PRO A 8 12.70 12.35 -12.45
CA PRO A 8 11.33 12.88 -12.44
C PRO A 8 10.27 11.79 -12.35
N ILE A 9 10.51 10.62 -12.97
CA ILE A 9 9.59 9.48 -12.87
C ILE A 9 9.58 8.95 -11.44
N SER A 10 10.74 8.79 -10.81
CA SER A 10 10.84 8.33 -9.43
C SER A 10 10.14 9.29 -8.47
N GLU A 11 10.29 10.60 -8.66
CA GLU A 11 9.60 11.59 -7.83
C GLU A 11 8.08 11.49 -7.95
N ARG A 12 7.55 11.32 -9.18
CA ARG A 12 6.12 11.16 -9.39
C ARG A 12 5.59 9.87 -8.77
N SER A 13 6.34 8.78 -8.93
CA SER A 13 5.95 7.48 -8.36
C SER A 13 5.89 7.55 -6.85
N GLU A 14 6.89 8.19 -6.23
CA GLU A 14 6.90 8.37 -4.77
C GLU A 14 5.70 9.18 -4.30
N ARG A 15 5.33 10.24 -5.01
CA ARG A 15 4.17 11.07 -4.64
C ARG A 15 2.87 10.28 -4.67
N VAL A 16 2.69 9.41 -5.67
CA VAL A 16 1.48 8.57 -5.78
C VAL A 16 1.39 7.63 -4.57
N VAL A 17 2.49 6.96 -4.24
CA VAL A 17 2.50 6.01 -3.12
C VAL A 17 2.38 6.74 -1.77
N GLN A 18 2.96 7.93 -1.65
CA GLN A 18 2.79 8.74 -0.44
C GLN A 18 1.33 9.17 -0.26
N ALA A 19 0.68 9.60 -1.34
CA ALA A 19 -0.75 9.94 -1.29
C ALA A 19 -1.59 8.72 -0.90
N GLN A 20 -1.25 7.53 -1.39
CA GLN A 20 -1.90 6.29 -1.02
C GLN A 20 -1.75 6.01 0.48
N LEU A 21 -0.54 6.15 1.02
CA LEU A 21 -0.27 5.94 2.43
C LEU A 21 -1.03 6.95 3.31
N ASP A 22 -1.03 8.21 2.91
CA ASP A 22 -1.73 9.28 3.64
C ASP A 22 -3.23 9.01 3.70
N ALA A 23 -3.83 8.60 2.57
CA ALA A 23 -5.26 8.26 2.51
C ALA A 23 -5.57 7.02 3.38
N TYR A 24 -4.71 6.02 3.35
CA TYR A 24 -4.83 4.84 4.20
C TYR A 24 -4.87 5.24 5.68
N ASN A 25 -3.92 6.06 6.11
CA ASN A 25 -3.82 6.50 7.49
C ASN A 25 -4.94 7.47 7.90
N ALA A 26 -5.50 8.20 6.95
CA ALA A 26 -6.70 9.02 7.17
C ALA A 26 -7.99 8.18 7.16
N LYS A 27 -7.91 6.91 6.84
CA LYS A 27 -9.05 6.00 6.68
C LYS A 27 -10.05 6.50 5.64
N ASP A 28 -9.51 7.13 4.58
CA ASP A 28 -10.29 7.68 3.49
C ASP A 28 -10.24 6.70 2.31
N LEU A 29 -11.21 5.78 2.27
CA LEU A 29 -11.26 4.72 1.26
C LEU A 29 -11.32 5.30 -0.16
N GLU A 30 -12.11 6.35 -0.39
CA GLU A 30 -12.25 6.91 -1.73
C GLU A 30 -10.96 7.57 -2.21
N ALA A 31 -10.31 8.35 -1.36
CA ALA A 31 -9.02 8.96 -1.69
C ALA A 31 -7.95 7.89 -1.92
N TRP A 32 -7.97 6.82 -1.13
CA TRP A 32 -7.03 5.68 -1.28
C TRP A 32 -7.24 4.98 -2.63
N LEU A 33 -8.50 4.67 -2.97
CA LEU A 33 -8.83 4.02 -4.24
C LEU A 33 -8.46 4.90 -5.44
N ALA A 34 -8.56 6.22 -5.30
CA ALA A 34 -8.23 7.15 -6.37
C ALA A 34 -6.74 7.11 -6.77
N THR A 35 -5.85 6.58 -5.92
CA THR A 35 -4.43 6.41 -6.25
C THR A 35 -4.18 5.17 -7.11
N TYR A 36 -5.15 4.28 -7.22
CA TYR A 36 -5.06 3.05 -8.00
C TYR A 36 -5.74 3.22 -9.35
N SER A 37 -5.22 2.56 -10.38
CA SER A 37 -5.90 2.54 -11.68
C SER A 37 -7.21 1.75 -11.58
N GLU A 38 -8.13 2.00 -12.50
CA GLU A 38 -9.43 1.33 -12.50
C GLU A 38 -9.29 -0.19 -12.62
N ASP A 39 -8.30 -0.66 -13.39
CA ASP A 39 -8.03 -2.06 -13.64
C ASP A 39 -6.84 -2.60 -12.83
N THR A 40 -6.46 -1.90 -11.77
CA THR A 40 -5.31 -2.26 -10.94
C THR A 40 -5.39 -3.70 -10.43
N GLN A 41 -4.23 -4.32 -10.25
CA GLN A 41 -4.13 -5.70 -9.80
C GLN A 41 -3.43 -5.77 -8.45
N GLN A 42 -3.93 -6.61 -7.54
CA GLN A 42 -3.29 -6.87 -6.26
C GLN A 42 -2.96 -8.34 -6.11
N PHE A 43 -1.75 -8.62 -5.66
CA PHE A 43 -1.23 -9.99 -5.47
C PHE A 43 -0.63 -10.16 -4.09
N LEU A 44 -0.69 -11.40 -3.58
CA LEU A 44 0.18 -11.83 -2.50
C LEU A 44 1.41 -12.50 -3.07
N LEU A 45 2.58 -12.16 -2.56
CA LEU A 45 3.83 -12.83 -2.93
C LEU A 45 3.70 -14.32 -2.59
N HIS A 46 4.00 -15.18 -3.55
CA HIS A 46 3.93 -16.64 -3.45
C HIS A 46 2.53 -17.25 -3.31
N ALA A 47 1.47 -16.43 -3.30
CA ALA A 47 0.11 -16.94 -3.12
C ALA A 47 -0.85 -16.58 -4.27
N GLY A 48 -0.48 -15.62 -5.12
CA GLY A 48 -1.25 -15.27 -6.30
C GLY A 48 -2.19 -14.09 -6.11
N GLU A 49 -3.19 -14.00 -6.96
CA GLU A 49 -4.07 -12.85 -7.07
C GLU A 49 -4.96 -12.65 -5.83
N LEU A 50 -5.02 -11.42 -5.33
CA LEU A 50 -5.94 -11.02 -4.26
C LEU A 50 -7.21 -10.39 -4.82
N ALA A 51 -7.05 -9.45 -5.74
CA ALA A 51 -8.17 -8.72 -6.33
C ALA A 51 -7.73 -8.04 -7.61
N VAL A 52 -8.64 -7.88 -8.56
CA VAL A 52 -8.44 -7.13 -9.80
C VAL A 52 -9.55 -6.12 -9.95
N GLY A 53 -9.15 -4.86 -10.18
CA GLY A 53 -10.05 -3.73 -10.37
C GLY A 53 -10.47 -3.04 -9.08
N ARG A 54 -10.75 -1.74 -9.18
CA ARG A 54 -11.15 -0.93 -8.03
C ARG A 54 -12.38 -1.48 -7.30
N ALA A 55 -13.35 -2.00 -8.03
CA ALA A 55 -14.58 -2.52 -7.43
C ALA A 55 -14.31 -3.70 -6.49
N ALA A 56 -13.47 -4.65 -6.95
CA ALA A 56 -13.09 -5.81 -6.13
C ALA A 56 -12.24 -5.38 -4.94
N ILE A 57 -11.34 -4.44 -5.15
CA ILE A 57 -10.47 -3.91 -4.09
C ILE A 57 -11.30 -3.17 -3.04
N ARG A 58 -12.26 -2.34 -3.46
CA ARG A 58 -13.18 -1.66 -2.55
C ARG A 58 -13.89 -2.67 -1.66
N LYS A 59 -14.48 -3.69 -2.26
CA LYS A 59 -15.21 -4.73 -1.53
C LYS A 59 -14.34 -5.42 -0.49
N ARG A 60 -13.08 -5.67 -0.83
CA ARG A 60 -12.12 -6.30 0.07
C ARG A 60 -11.72 -5.39 1.23
N MET A 61 -11.66 -4.07 1.01
CA MET A 61 -11.07 -3.13 1.96
C MET A 61 -12.06 -2.33 2.79
N VAL A 62 -13.34 -2.37 2.46
CA VAL A 62 -14.38 -1.60 3.18
C VAL A 62 -14.32 -1.84 4.69
N GLU A 63 -14.27 -3.07 5.14
CA GLU A 63 -14.21 -3.40 6.57
C GLU A 63 -12.88 -2.96 7.19
N ARG A 64 -11.79 -3.10 6.43
CA ARG A 64 -10.46 -2.69 6.92
C ARG A 64 -10.43 -1.20 7.22
N PHE A 65 -10.98 -0.38 6.32
CA PHE A 65 -11.01 1.06 6.49
C PHE A 65 -11.99 1.53 7.56
N ALA A 66 -12.91 0.67 7.98
CA ALA A 66 -13.82 0.96 9.12
C ALA A 66 -13.15 0.72 10.46
N ASP A 67 -11.98 0.11 10.51
CA ASP A 67 -11.25 -0.17 11.74
C ASP A 67 -10.61 1.12 12.27
N PRO A 68 -11.04 1.62 13.46
CA PRO A 68 -10.48 2.88 14.00
C PRO A 68 -9.01 2.77 14.40
N LYS A 69 -8.48 1.55 14.52
CA LYS A 69 -7.07 1.31 14.89
C LYS A 69 -6.15 1.22 13.69
N LEU A 70 -6.71 1.22 12.47
CA LEU A 70 -5.91 1.07 11.26
C LEU A 70 -4.88 2.18 11.13
N HIS A 71 -3.60 1.78 11.02
CA HIS A 71 -2.50 2.71 10.78
C HIS A 71 -1.31 1.96 10.21
N ALA A 72 -0.71 2.51 9.17
CA ALA A 72 0.52 1.98 8.58
C ALA A 72 1.66 2.94 8.90
N GLN A 73 2.66 2.44 9.61
CA GLN A 73 3.91 3.18 9.85
C GLN A 73 4.92 2.79 8.79
N LEU A 74 5.38 3.76 8.02
CA LEU A 74 6.44 3.53 7.04
C LEU A 74 7.77 3.35 7.77
N ILE A 75 8.40 2.19 7.60
CA ILE A 75 9.71 1.91 8.19
C ILE A 75 10.81 2.34 7.21
N HIS A 76 10.65 1.97 5.94
CA HIS A 76 11.62 2.27 4.91
C HIS A 76 10.95 2.27 3.53
N ARG A 77 11.46 3.12 2.64
CA ARG A 77 10.99 3.19 1.24
C ARG A 77 12.17 3.19 0.29
N THR A 78 12.07 2.37 -0.75
CA THR A 78 13.00 2.36 -1.87
C THR A 78 12.24 2.74 -3.13
N VAL A 79 12.79 3.68 -3.91
CA VAL A 79 12.16 4.15 -5.14
C VAL A 79 13.14 3.99 -6.29
N MET A 80 12.67 3.38 -7.38
CA MET A 80 13.44 3.29 -8.62
C MET A 80 12.46 3.42 -9.79
N GLU A 81 12.52 4.55 -10.48
CA GLU A 81 11.66 4.82 -11.63
C GLU A 81 10.18 4.64 -11.26
N ASN A 82 9.48 3.70 -11.91
CA ASN A 82 8.05 3.45 -11.65
C ASN A 82 7.80 2.37 -10.60
N ILE A 83 8.82 1.99 -9.83
CA ILE A 83 8.71 1.00 -8.77
C ILE A 83 8.93 1.67 -7.42
N VAL A 84 8.03 1.44 -6.48
CA VAL A 84 8.17 1.88 -5.08
C VAL A 84 7.99 0.67 -4.19
N VAL A 85 8.94 0.44 -3.29
CA VAL A 85 8.87 -0.64 -2.31
C VAL A 85 8.80 -0.02 -0.92
N ASP A 86 7.69 -0.26 -0.23
CA ASP A 86 7.49 0.19 1.14
C ASP A 86 7.56 -0.97 2.11
N HIS A 87 8.39 -0.81 3.14
CA HIS A 87 8.42 -1.69 4.29
C HIS A 87 7.63 -1.01 5.41
N GLU A 88 6.56 -1.64 5.89
CA GLU A 88 5.59 -1.04 6.80
C GLU A 88 5.32 -1.90 8.01
N LEU A 89 4.97 -1.24 9.11
CA LEU A 89 4.36 -1.89 10.26
C LEU A 89 2.90 -1.42 10.33
N VAL A 90 1.96 -2.35 10.16
CA VAL A 90 0.54 -2.04 10.12
C VAL A 90 -0.12 -2.43 11.42
N THR A 91 -0.78 -1.47 12.07
CA THR A 91 -1.62 -1.70 13.24
C THR A 91 -3.06 -1.85 12.80
N ARG A 92 -3.74 -2.86 13.30
CA ARG A 92 -5.17 -3.07 13.04
C ARG A 92 -5.76 -4.04 14.06
N THR A 93 -7.08 -4.21 14.00
CA THR A 93 -7.79 -5.14 14.89
C THR A 93 -7.84 -6.51 14.22
N PHE A 94 -7.28 -7.51 14.87
CA PHE A 94 -7.34 -8.92 14.49
C PHE A 94 -8.38 -9.63 15.34
N PRO A 95 -8.75 -10.91 15.03
CA PRO A 95 -9.71 -11.65 15.88
C PRO A 95 -9.31 -11.69 17.36
N GLU A 96 -8.01 -11.71 17.66
CA GLU A 96 -7.48 -11.76 19.02
C GLU A 96 -7.39 -10.37 19.68
N GLY A 97 -7.66 -9.30 18.95
CA GLY A 97 -7.55 -7.93 19.42
C GLY A 97 -6.63 -7.08 18.59
N VAL A 98 -6.35 -5.87 19.06
CA VAL A 98 -5.43 -4.96 18.36
C VAL A 98 -4.03 -5.56 18.34
N GLY A 99 -3.39 -5.48 17.19
CA GLY A 99 -2.04 -5.99 17.00
C GLY A 99 -1.36 -5.35 15.82
N THR A 100 -0.20 -5.88 15.48
CA THR A 100 0.60 -5.38 14.35
C THR A 100 0.95 -6.50 13.39
N VAL A 101 1.20 -6.12 12.14
CA VAL A 101 1.71 -7.02 11.12
C VAL A 101 2.71 -6.25 10.26
N GLU A 102 3.83 -6.88 10.00
CA GLU A 102 4.85 -6.29 9.12
C GLU A 102 4.52 -6.62 7.67
N MET A 103 4.71 -5.66 6.77
CA MET A 103 4.42 -5.85 5.36
C MET A 103 5.53 -5.29 4.48
N ILE A 104 5.77 -5.95 3.35
CA ILE A 104 6.52 -5.39 2.23
C ILE A 104 5.52 -5.20 1.10
N CYS A 105 5.44 -3.97 0.58
CA CYS A 105 4.50 -3.61 -0.48
C CYS A 105 5.31 -3.15 -1.69
N VAL A 106 5.12 -3.82 -2.83
CA VAL A 106 5.77 -3.45 -4.09
C VAL A 106 4.72 -2.85 -5.00
N TYR A 107 4.89 -1.56 -5.32
CA TYR A 107 3.94 -0.82 -6.17
C TYR A 107 4.58 -0.54 -7.53
N GLU A 108 3.80 -0.77 -8.59
CA GLU A 108 4.16 -0.40 -9.96
C GLU A 108 3.23 0.71 -10.41
N ILE A 109 3.82 1.81 -10.89
CA ILE A 109 3.08 3.03 -11.21
C ILE A 109 3.14 3.28 -12.72
N GLU A 110 2.00 3.62 -13.32
CA GLU A 110 1.90 4.09 -14.70
C GLU A 110 0.89 5.23 -14.75
N GLN A 111 1.22 6.30 -15.47
CA GLN A 111 0.34 7.45 -15.63
C GLN A 111 -0.18 7.99 -14.29
N ASP A 112 0.73 8.08 -13.32
CA ASP A 112 0.46 8.60 -11.97
C ASP A 112 -0.60 7.80 -11.20
N GLU A 113 -0.77 6.51 -11.52
CA GLU A 113 -1.65 5.60 -10.79
C GLU A 113 -0.94 4.28 -10.50
N ILE A 114 -1.31 3.64 -9.41
CA ILE A 114 -0.81 2.31 -9.06
C ILE A 114 -1.54 1.29 -9.93
N VAL A 115 -0.82 0.63 -10.83
CA VAL A 115 -1.40 -0.38 -11.73
C VAL A 115 -1.25 -1.80 -11.19
N LYS A 116 -0.30 -2.01 -10.27
CA LYS A 116 -0.09 -3.32 -9.66
C LYS A 116 0.54 -3.14 -8.28
N ALA A 117 0.05 -3.90 -7.32
CA ALA A 117 0.62 -3.96 -5.97
C ALA A 117 0.81 -5.42 -5.58
N THR A 118 2.00 -5.75 -5.08
CA THR A 118 2.33 -7.09 -4.60
C THR A 118 2.72 -6.98 -3.14
N PHE A 119 2.11 -7.79 -2.28
CA PHE A 119 2.30 -7.73 -0.84
C PHE A 119 2.94 -8.99 -0.31
N ALA A 120 3.94 -8.84 0.55
CA ALA A 120 4.41 -9.89 1.43
C ALA A 120 3.96 -9.53 2.84
N ILE A 121 3.24 -10.42 3.49
CA ILE A 121 2.64 -10.17 4.79
C ILE A 121 3.29 -11.08 5.82
N GLY A 122 3.82 -10.47 6.88
CA GLY A 122 4.42 -11.20 7.98
C GLY A 122 3.37 -11.79 8.92
N GLN A 123 3.83 -12.34 10.02
CA GLN A 123 2.96 -12.93 11.03
C GLN A 123 2.36 -11.83 11.90
N ALA A 124 1.04 -11.90 12.12
CA ALA A 124 0.36 -10.97 13.02
C ALA A 124 0.84 -11.17 14.46
N ARG A 125 1.04 -10.07 15.19
CA ARG A 125 1.48 -10.08 16.58
C ARG A 125 0.50 -9.28 17.43
N PRO A 126 -0.10 -9.90 18.45
CA PRO A 126 -0.97 -9.18 19.38
C PRO A 126 -0.20 -8.05 20.07
N ALA A 127 -0.92 -7.00 20.38
CA ALA A 127 -0.35 -5.88 21.14
C ALA A 127 -0.08 -6.27 22.60
#